data_cdf2300335aaa2fe6fbdd9df8bbbc2b8
#
_entry.id   cdf2300335aaa2fe6fbdd9df8bbbc2b8
#
_cell.length_a   1.000
_cell.length_b   1.000
_cell.length_c   1.000
_cell.angle_alpha   90.00
_cell.angle_beta   90.00
_cell.angle_gamma   90.00
#
_symmetry.space_group_name_H-M   'P 1'
#
loop_
_entity.id
_entity.type
_entity.pdbx_description
1 polymer ?
#
loop_
_entity_poly.entity_id
_entity_poly.type
_entity_poly.pdbx_seq_one_letter_code
_entity_poly.pdbx_strand_id
1 'polypeptide(L)'
;EKMFDSYLTLIKKNRSYLGVAKQNFSQYISENSTDEGNILLRKSLLRKLQKQPDILYNELLSWLFVQQKNYKKAFLQEKAIYKRMGDDDMSGIADIAYIATKDEDYENATLIVNYLLENASTPEGKIAGHQYLMKIKRKTSKKKDYPEIEKEYQRLFSEFGEGKKTYQLQLDFNYFEAFKNQKKDFAIANLKKFSKEPLTRYQKARVKMLLADILVFDERFNEALIYYSQIQNEVKGDLLAQEARFKVAKTSYFKGDFNWAQVQLDVLKKSATQLIANDAMHLSLLIKDNSLEDSTQTALKQYARADLLAFQNKRAEAILILENLLLNHKGEKIEDEALYKLGELYEANEEYTKAVKKYRMLIEFYSDDILADDAYYRLAKLFETKLNQSQKAKEYYELIIFNYQNSIYFVEARKKFRILRGDEIE
;
A
#
# COMPACT_ATOMS: atom_id res chain seq x y z
N GLU A 1 -4.62 -36.96 -4.69
CA GLU A 1 -6.08 -37.07 -4.68
C GLU A 1 -6.61 -37.66 -3.38
N LYS A 2 -6.15 -38.86 -2.93
CA LYS A 2 -6.64 -39.51 -1.69
C LYS A 2 -6.53 -38.62 -0.45
N MET A 3 -5.46 -37.89 -0.27
CA MET A 3 -5.26 -36.96 0.84
C MET A 3 -6.35 -35.86 0.84
N PHE A 4 -6.60 -35.21 -0.30
CA PHE A 4 -7.66 -34.22 -0.42
C PHE A 4 -9.05 -34.81 -0.07
N ASP A 5 -9.39 -35.97 -0.61
CA ASP A 5 -10.66 -36.64 -0.32
C ASP A 5 -10.85 -37.00 1.16
N SER A 6 -9.77 -37.39 1.85
CA SER A 6 -9.79 -37.65 3.30
C SER A 6 -10.09 -36.40 4.10
N TYR A 7 -9.37 -35.32 3.82
CA TYR A 7 -9.64 -34.01 4.48
C TYR A 7 -11.04 -33.48 4.18
N LEU A 8 -11.51 -33.56 2.92
CA LEU A 8 -12.87 -33.15 2.57
C LEU A 8 -13.94 -33.94 3.31
N THR A 9 -13.71 -35.24 3.55
CA THR A 9 -14.61 -36.06 4.34
C THR A 9 -14.57 -35.70 5.82
N LEU A 10 -13.38 -35.37 6.36
CA LEU A 10 -13.20 -34.93 7.74
C LEU A 10 -13.89 -33.59 7.99
N ILE A 11 -13.66 -32.58 7.14
CA ILE A 11 -14.25 -31.25 7.26
C ILE A 11 -15.79 -31.33 7.19
N LYS A 12 -16.33 -32.20 6.35
CA LYS A 12 -17.78 -32.40 6.26
C LYS A 12 -18.37 -32.92 7.55
N LYS A 13 -17.64 -33.78 8.28
CA LYS A 13 -18.07 -34.28 9.59
C LYS A 13 -17.92 -33.23 10.69
N ASN A 14 -16.86 -32.42 10.64
CA ASN A 14 -16.59 -31.39 11.61
C ASN A 14 -15.86 -30.19 10.96
N ARG A 15 -16.56 -29.06 10.82
CA ARG A 15 -16.06 -27.82 10.20
C ARG A 15 -14.86 -27.20 10.96
N SER A 16 -14.62 -27.55 12.21
CA SER A 16 -13.45 -27.03 12.96
C SER A 16 -12.12 -27.37 12.30
N TYR A 17 -12.07 -28.44 11.50
CA TYR A 17 -10.88 -28.83 10.73
C TYR A 17 -10.65 -28.03 9.43
N LEU A 18 -11.54 -27.09 9.06
CA LEU A 18 -11.45 -26.32 7.80
C LEU A 18 -10.14 -25.53 7.72
N GLY A 19 -9.73 -24.87 8.81
CA GLY A 19 -8.49 -24.11 8.87
C GLY A 19 -7.25 -24.98 8.67
N VAL A 20 -7.20 -26.10 9.38
CA VAL A 20 -6.11 -27.10 9.28
C VAL A 20 -6.04 -27.68 7.87
N ALA A 21 -7.19 -27.99 7.27
CA ALA A 21 -7.22 -28.52 5.91
C ALA A 21 -6.73 -27.50 4.87
N LYS A 22 -7.17 -26.22 4.96
CA LYS A 22 -6.67 -25.14 4.09
C LYS A 22 -5.15 -24.98 4.23
N GLN A 23 -4.61 -25.02 5.45
CA GLN A 23 -3.17 -24.94 5.70
C GLN A 23 -2.41 -26.11 5.04
N ASN A 24 -2.92 -27.33 5.17
CA ASN A 24 -2.31 -28.49 4.52
C ASN A 24 -2.44 -28.43 2.98
N PHE A 25 -3.58 -27.99 2.47
CA PHE A 25 -3.77 -27.83 1.02
C PHE A 25 -2.82 -26.79 0.44
N SER A 26 -2.55 -25.69 1.17
CA SER A 26 -1.63 -24.63 0.73
C SER A 26 -0.22 -25.12 0.43
N GLN A 27 0.20 -26.26 0.98
CA GLN A 27 1.50 -26.86 0.67
C GLN A 27 1.58 -27.51 -0.72
N TYR A 28 0.42 -27.80 -1.33
CA TYR A 28 0.33 -28.53 -2.60
C TYR A 28 -0.31 -27.71 -3.72
N ILE A 29 -0.74 -26.48 -3.44
CA ILE A 29 -1.36 -25.60 -4.41
C ILE A 29 -0.50 -24.35 -4.65
N SER A 30 -0.64 -23.75 -5.82
CA SER A 30 0.10 -22.56 -6.24
C SER A 30 -0.81 -21.58 -6.96
N GLU A 31 -0.26 -20.44 -7.37
CA GLU A 31 -0.97 -19.47 -8.24
C GLU A 31 -1.23 -20.05 -9.64
N ASN A 32 -0.40 -20.98 -10.10
CA ASN A 32 -0.55 -21.59 -11.42
C ASN A 32 -1.68 -22.62 -11.44
N SER A 33 -2.80 -22.29 -12.07
CA SER A 33 -4.00 -23.14 -12.12
C SER A 33 -3.81 -24.50 -12.82
N THR A 34 -2.69 -24.70 -13.53
CA THR A 34 -2.36 -25.93 -14.25
C THR A 34 -1.51 -26.91 -13.43
N ASP A 35 -1.03 -26.50 -12.26
CA ASP A 35 -0.24 -27.38 -11.40
C ASP A 35 -1.08 -28.57 -10.90
N GLU A 36 -0.45 -29.70 -10.75
CA GLU A 36 -1.09 -30.97 -10.44
C GLU A 36 -1.94 -30.89 -9.16
N GLY A 37 -1.42 -30.29 -8.09
CA GLY A 37 -2.13 -30.09 -6.84
C GLY A 37 -3.44 -29.32 -7.01
N ASN A 38 -3.39 -28.24 -7.78
CA ASN A 38 -4.55 -27.41 -8.12
C ASN A 38 -5.61 -28.20 -8.91
N ILE A 39 -5.18 -28.99 -9.90
CA ILE A 39 -6.05 -29.81 -10.74
C ILE A 39 -6.73 -30.89 -9.89
N LEU A 40 -5.95 -31.60 -9.06
CA LEU A 40 -6.46 -32.69 -8.24
C LEU A 40 -7.45 -32.21 -7.16
N LEU A 41 -7.12 -31.12 -6.46
CA LEU A 41 -8.04 -30.53 -5.45
C LEU A 41 -9.34 -30.05 -6.10
N ARG A 42 -9.25 -29.31 -7.20
CA ARG A 42 -10.41 -28.83 -7.96
C ARG A 42 -11.30 -29.99 -8.43
N LYS A 43 -10.70 -31.07 -8.99
CA LYS A 43 -11.41 -32.27 -9.42
C LYS A 43 -12.15 -32.94 -8.28
N SER A 44 -11.48 -33.10 -7.13
CA SER A 44 -12.09 -33.69 -5.92
C SER A 44 -13.27 -32.87 -5.41
N LEU A 45 -13.14 -31.54 -5.35
CA LEU A 45 -14.20 -30.64 -4.93
C LEU A 45 -15.40 -30.67 -5.88
N LEU A 46 -15.16 -30.58 -7.19
CA LEU A 46 -16.23 -30.62 -8.20
C LEU A 46 -16.98 -31.96 -8.19
N ARG A 47 -16.26 -33.08 -8.08
CA ARG A 47 -16.85 -34.42 -7.97
C ARG A 47 -17.75 -34.54 -6.74
N LYS A 48 -17.32 -34.01 -5.58
CA LYS A 48 -18.13 -34.03 -4.36
C LYS A 48 -19.33 -33.08 -4.47
N LEU A 49 -19.15 -31.90 -5.04
CA LEU A 49 -20.24 -30.94 -5.27
C LEU A 49 -21.34 -31.49 -6.19
N GLN A 50 -20.95 -32.25 -7.23
CA GLN A 50 -21.91 -32.92 -8.12
C GLN A 50 -22.69 -34.05 -7.46
N LYS A 51 -22.01 -34.86 -6.62
CA LYS A 51 -22.65 -35.96 -5.90
C LYS A 51 -23.57 -35.49 -4.80
N GLN A 52 -23.18 -34.49 -4.06
CA GLN A 52 -23.90 -33.92 -2.94
C GLN A 52 -23.64 -32.42 -2.85
N PRO A 53 -24.53 -31.57 -3.39
CA PRO A 53 -24.41 -30.14 -3.31
C PRO A 53 -24.31 -29.66 -1.86
N ASP A 54 -23.18 -29.00 -1.51
CA ASP A 54 -22.92 -28.47 -0.18
C ASP A 54 -22.15 -27.14 -0.29
N ILE A 55 -22.54 -26.15 0.51
CA ILE A 55 -21.92 -24.82 0.56
C ILE A 55 -20.42 -24.93 0.86
N LEU A 56 -20.01 -25.87 1.71
CA LEU A 56 -18.62 -26.14 2.04
C LEU A 56 -17.72 -26.32 0.80
N TYR A 57 -18.21 -27.02 -0.22
CA TYR A 57 -17.41 -27.25 -1.42
C TYR A 57 -17.32 -26.00 -2.30
N ASN A 58 -18.35 -25.15 -2.29
CA ASN A 58 -18.27 -23.83 -2.94
C ASN A 58 -17.28 -22.91 -2.19
N GLU A 59 -17.30 -22.88 -0.85
CA GLU A 59 -16.34 -22.11 -0.03
C GLU A 59 -14.89 -22.52 -0.32
N LEU A 60 -14.63 -23.83 -0.44
CA LEU A 60 -13.29 -24.34 -0.75
C LEU A 60 -12.88 -24.08 -2.19
N LEU A 61 -13.82 -24.13 -3.15
CA LEU A 61 -13.56 -23.74 -4.54
C LEU A 61 -13.29 -22.24 -4.66
N SER A 62 -14.06 -21.40 -3.96
CA SER A 62 -13.82 -19.96 -3.89
C SER A 62 -12.42 -19.68 -3.36
N TRP A 63 -12.08 -20.28 -2.22
CA TRP A 63 -10.74 -20.18 -1.63
C TRP A 63 -9.65 -20.63 -2.60
N LEU A 64 -9.78 -21.77 -3.26
CA LEU A 64 -8.81 -22.27 -4.24
C LEU A 64 -8.62 -21.29 -5.40
N PHE A 65 -9.72 -20.72 -5.93
CA PHE A 65 -9.63 -19.74 -7.01
C PHE A 65 -9.01 -18.41 -6.58
N VAL A 66 -9.19 -18.00 -5.32
CA VAL A 66 -8.47 -16.85 -4.74
C VAL A 66 -6.97 -17.11 -4.70
N GLN A 67 -6.53 -18.32 -4.25
CA GLN A 67 -5.09 -18.67 -4.26
C GLN A 67 -4.49 -18.62 -5.68
N GLN A 68 -5.31 -18.89 -6.70
CA GLN A 68 -4.92 -18.83 -8.12
C GLN A 68 -5.11 -17.44 -8.73
N LYS A 69 -5.47 -16.43 -7.97
CA LYS A 69 -5.83 -15.07 -8.43
C LYS A 69 -6.93 -15.07 -9.51
N ASN A 70 -7.77 -16.09 -9.54
CA ASN A 70 -8.88 -16.20 -10.48
C ASN A 70 -10.18 -15.68 -9.83
N TYR A 71 -10.25 -14.36 -9.64
CA TYR A 71 -11.34 -13.71 -8.91
C TYR A 71 -12.70 -13.88 -9.57
N LYS A 72 -12.75 -13.97 -10.89
CA LYS A 72 -14.00 -14.25 -11.60
C LYS A 72 -14.60 -15.61 -11.22
N LYS A 73 -13.76 -16.67 -11.14
CA LYS A 73 -14.24 -17.99 -10.72
C LYS A 73 -14.55 -18.05 -9.24
N ALA A 74 -13.77 -17.37 -8.39
CA ALA A 74 -14.07 -17.24 -6.97
C ALA A 74 -15.44 -16.57 -6.76
N PHE A 75 -15.69 -15.46 -7.43
CA PHE A 75 -16.97 -14.75 -7.41
C PHE A 75 -18.15 -15.65 -7.81
N LEU A 76 -18.00 -16.49 -8.84
CA LEU A 76 -19.07 -17.42 -9.25
C LEU A 76 -19.41 -18.42 -8.13
N GLN A 77 -18.43 -18.84 -7.31
CA GLN A 77 -18.68 -19.71 -6.17
C GLN A 77 -19.42 -18.96 -5.05
N GLU A 78 -18.97 -17.76 -4.69
CA GLU A 78 -19.63 -16.93 -3.67
C GLU A 78 -21.06 -16.55 -4.09
N LYS A 79 -21.26 -16.26 -5.37
CA LYS A 79 -22.61 -16.04 -5.92
C LYS A 79 -23.50 -17.28 -5.81
N ALA A 80 -22.93 -18.47 -5.96
CA ALA A 80 -23.69 -19.73 -5.78
C ALA A 80 -24.02 -19.96 -4.28
N ILE A 81 -23.13 -19.59 -3.36
CA ILE A 81 -23.37 -19.63 -1.91
C ILE A 81 -24.52 -18.68 -1.56
N TYR A 82 -24.41 -17.40 -1.94
CA TYR A 82 -25.42 -16.37 -1.71
C TYR A 82 -26.81 -16.82 -2.16
N LYS A 83 -26.93 -17.35 -3.39
CA LYS A 83 -28.21 -17.84 -3.92
C LYS A 83 -28.78 -19.06 -3.18
N ARG A 84 -27.91 -19.89 -2.57
CA ARG A 84 -28.36 -21.08 -1.82
C ARG A 84 -28.77 -20.75 -0.39
N MET A 85 -28.12 -19.79 0.23
CA MET A 85 -28.44 -19.39 1.61
C MET A 85 -29.76 -18.68 1.68
N GLY A 86 -30.13 -17.92 0.64
CA GLY A 86 -31.42 -17.22 0.57
C GLY A 86 -31.58 -16.09 1.56
N ASP A 87 -30.46 -15.68 2.18
CA ASP A 87 -30.36 -14.49 3.02
C ASP A 87 -29.72 -13.34 2.24
N ASP A 88 -29.69 -12.14 2.85
CA ASP A 88 -29.12 -10.95 2.22
C ASP A 88 -27.62 -10.79 2.47
N ASP A 89 -26.91 -11.86 2.94
CA ASP A 89 -25.47 -11.79 3.24
C ASP A 89 -24.63 -11.95 1.97
N MET A 90 -24.08 -10.84 1.51
CA MET A 90 -23.12 -10.76 0.40
C MET A 90 -21.67 -10.59 0.85
N SER A 91 -21.35 -10.87 2.12
CA SER A 91 -20.01 -10.67 2.69
C SER A 91 -18.92 -11.40 1.91
N GLY A 92 -19.15 -12.68 1.55
CA GLY A 92 -18.19 -13.46 0.74
C GLY A 92 -17.91 -12.83 -0.63
N ILE A 93 -18.95 -12.28 -1.29
CA ILE A 93 -18.80 -11.55 -2.57
C ILE A 93 -18.00 -10.26 -2.35
N ALA A 94 -18.26 -9.52 -1.26
CA ALA A 94 -17.54 -8.30 -0.92
C ALA A 94 -16.06 -8.58 -0.61
N ASP A 95 -15.74 -9.70 0.05
CA ASP A 95 -14.36 -10.14 0.30
C ASP A 95 -13.60 -10.39 -1.01
N ILE A 96 -14.21 -11.04 -1.99
CA ILE A 96 -13.57 -11.22 -3.31
C ILE A 96 -13.33 -9.88 -4.01
N ALA A 97 -14.28 -8.94 -3.95
CA ALA A 97 -14.12 -7.59 -4.50
C ALA A 97 -12.95 -6.85 -3.82
N TYR A 98 -12.83 -6.97 -2.49
CA TYR A 98 -11.73 -6.39 -1.72
C TYR A 98 -10.37 -6.97 -2.14
N ILE A 99 -10.26 -8.30 -2.20
CA ILE A 99 -8.99 -8.98 -2.56
C ILE A 99 -8.60 -8.62 -4.00
N ALA A 100 -9.54 -8.70 -4.96
CA ALA A 100 -9.29 -8.33 -6.34
C ALA A 100 -8.82 -6.86 -6.47
N THR A 101 -9.44 -5.94 -5.70
CA THR A 101 -9.02 -4.52 -5.67
C THR A 101 -7.62 -4.36 -5.09
N LYS A 102 -7.26 -5.14 -4.06
CA LYS A 102 -5.93 -5.12 -3.42
C LYS A 102 -4.84 -5.63 -4.36
N ASP A 103 -5.15 -6.66 -5.12
CA ASP A 103 -4.24 -7.28 -6.11
C ASP A 103 -4.26 -6.55 -7.47
N GLU A 104 -4.93 -5.39 -7.53
CA GLU A 104 -5.01 -4.51 -8.70
C GLU A 104 -5.71 -5.14 -9.93
N ASP A 105 -6.47 -6.22 -9.74
CA ASP A 105 -7.37 -6.78 -10.76
C ASP A 105 -8.67 -5.95 -10.80
N TYR A 106 -8.54 -4.74 -11.33
CA TYR A 106 -9.66 -3.76 -11.34
C TYR A 106 -10.81 -4.16 -12.26
N GLU A 107 -10.56 -4.99 -13.27
CA GLU A 107 -11.60 -5.49 -14.18
C GLU A 107 -12.57 -6.41 -13.41
N ASN A 108 -12.03 -7.45 -12.77
CA ASN A 108 -12.86 -8.37 -11.98
C ASN A 108 -13.43 -7.68 -10.74
N ALA A 109 -12.67 -6.81 -10.07
CA ALA A 109 -13.17 -6.02 -8.94
C ALA A 109 -14.40 -5.18 -9.34
N THR A 110 -14.35 -4.48 -10.50
CA THR A 110 -15.47 -3.68 -11.00
C THR A 110 -16.69 -4.55 -11.31
N LEU A 111 -16.50 -5.71 -11.96
CA LEU A 111 -17.58 -6.65 -12.24
C LEU A 111 -18.29 -7.11 -10.96
N ILE A 112 -17.50 -7.44 -9.92
CA ILE A 112 -18.03 -7.94 -8.65
C ILE A 112 -18.76 -6.82 -7.89
N VAL A 113 -18.18 -5.61 -7.85
CA VAL A 113 -18.79 -4.44 -7.18
C VAL A 113 -20.10 -4.04 -7.86
N ASN A 114 -20.19 -4.08 -9.18
CA ASN A 114 -21.44 -3.81 -9.87
C ASN A 114 -22.53 -4.81 -9.48
N TYR A 115 -22.19 -6.11 -9.37
CA TYR A 115 -23.14 -7.10 -8.87
C TYR A 115 -23.58 -6.80 -7.43
N LEU A 116 -22.67 -6.37 -6.55
CA LEU A 116 -23.02 -5.94 -5.18
C LEU A 116 -24.00 -4.77 -5.20
N LEU A 117 -23.78 -3.78 -6.05
CA LEU A 117 -24.66 -2.60 -6.18
C LEU A 117 -26.05 -2.95 -6.72
N GLU A 118 -26.12 -3.84 -7.73
CA GLU A 118 -27.38 -4.28 -8.31
C GLU A 118 -28.25 -5.08 -7.32
N ASN A 119 -27.63 -5.77 -6.37
CA ASN A 119 -28.32 -6.64 -5.42
C ASN A 119 -28.38 -6.07 -3.99
N ALA A 120 -27.79 -4.89 -3.74
CA ALA A 120 -27.85 -4.26 -2.42
C ALA A 120 -29.26 -3.81 -2.07
N SER A 121 -29.82 -4.42 -1.02
CA SER A 121 -31.15 -4.14 -0.50
C SER A 121 -31.21 -2.88 0.38
N THR A 122 -30.07 -2.49 0.98
CA THR A 122 -29.99 -1.38 1.93
C THR A 122 -29.20 -0.17 1.38
N PRO A 123 -29.53 1.06 1.81
CA PRO A 123 -28.72 2.25 1.47
C PRO A 123 -27.25 2.11 1.90
N GLU A 124 -26.99 1.50 3.05
CA GLU A 124 -25.65 1.25 3.58
C GLU A 124 -24.86 0.31 2.65
N GLY A 125 -25.48 -0.74 2.15
CA GLY A 125 -24.90 -1.65 1.15
C GLY A 125 -24.57 -0.94 -0.17
N LYS A 126 -25.47 -0.07 -0.65
CA LYS A 126 -25.23 0.75 -1.84
C LYS A 126 -24.06 1.73 -1.63
N ILE A 127 -24.02 2.42 -0.48
CA ILE A 127 -22.93 3.32 -0.15
C ILE A 127 -21.58 2.56 -0.13
N ALA A 128 -21.53 1.38 0.51
CA ALA A 128 -20.32 0.55 0.55
C ALA A 128 -19.88 0.10 -0.87
N GLY A 129 -20.80 -0.34 -1.70
CA GLY A 129 -20.51 -0.67 -3.10
C GLY A 129 -19.95 0.52 -3.89
N HIS A 130 -20.56 1.70 -3.75
CA HIS A 130 -20.05 2.92 -4.37
C HIS A 130 -18.68 3.34 -3.84
N GLN A 131 -18.37 3.14 -2.56
CA GLN A 131 -17.04 3.38 -2.00
C GLN A 131 -15.97 2.54 -2.73
N TYR A 132 -16.22 1.25 -2.94
CA TYR A 132 -15.32 0.39 -3.71
C TYR A 132 -15.19 0.85 -5.17
N LEU A 133 -16.31 1.14 -5.82
CA LEU A 133 -16.32 1.58 -7.22
C LEU A 133 -15.53 2.89 -7.39
N MET A 134 -15.73 3.86 -6.50
CA MET A 134 -15.01 5.14 -6.55
C MET A 134 -13.52 4.96 -6.23
N LYS A 135 -13.15 4.04 -5.34
CA LYS A 135 -11.75 3.68 -5.09
C LYS A 135 -11.08 3.11 -6.35
N ILE A 136 -11.74 2.21 -7.06
CA ILE A 136 -11.25 1.64 -8.33
C ILE A 136 -11.12 2.76 -9.38
N LYS A 137 -12.17 3.56 -9.60
CA LYS A 137 -12.16 4.68 -10.56
C LYS A 137 -11.00 5.64 -10.30
N ARG A 138 -10.75 6.02 -9.04
CA ARG A 138 -9.61 6.91 -8.68
C ARG A 138 -8.24 6.27 -8.95
N LYS A 139 -8.11 4.95 -8.86
CA LYS A 139 -6.86 4.22 -9.12
C LYS A 139 -6.59 4.06 -10.61
N THR A 140 -7.62 3.84 -11.41
CA THR A 140 -7.52 3.55 -12.85
C THR A 140 -7.65 4.79 -13.74
N SER A 141 -8.15 5.92 -13.19
CA SER A 141 -8.42 7.14 -13.96
C SER A 141 -7.17 7.92 -14.34
N LYS A 142 -7.23 8.56 -15.48
CA LYS A 142 -6.28 9.57 -15.96
C LYS A 142 -6.86 10.97 -15.72
N LYS A 143 -6.02 12.00 -15.83
CA LYS A 143 -6.42 13.40 -15.58
C LYS A 143 -7.66 13.84 -16.37
N LYS A 144 -7.83 13.35 -17.58
CA LYS A 144 -9.02 13.63 -18.43
C LYS A 144 -10.34 13.13 -17.84
N ASP A 145 -10.30 12.11 -16.97
CA ASP A 145 -11.46 11.45 -16.39
C ASP A 145 -11.91 12.11 -15.07
N TYR A 146 -11.13 13.07 -14.54
CA TYR A 146 -11.38 13.70 -13.23
C TYR A 146 -12.72 14.45 -13.13
N PRO A 147 -13.17 15.19 -14.16
CA PRO A 147 -14.49 15.83 -14.12
C PRO A 147 -15.65 14.84 -13.97
N GLU A 148 -15.55 13.66 -14.57
CA GLU A 148 -16.55 12.58 -14.45
C GLU A 148 -16.57 12.03 -13.03
N ILE A 149 -15.39 11.79 -12.43
CA ILE A 149 -15.26 11.31 -11.06
C ILE A 149 -15.84 12.31 -10.06
N GLU A 150 -15.54 13.61 -10.22
CA GLU A 150 -16.10 14.68 -9.39
C GLU A 150 -17.64 14.69 -9.47
N LYS A 151 -18.18 14.65 -10.70
CA LYS A 151 -19.62 14.62 -10.93
C LYS A 151 -20.29 13.40 -10.29
N GLU A 152 -19.64 12.24 -10.34
CA GLU A 152 -20.14 11.02 -9.70
C GLU A 152 -20.18 11.17 -8.17
N TYR A 153 -19.15 11.75 -7.53
CA TYR A 153 -19.22 12.06 -6.10
C TYR A 153 -20.37 12.99 -5.75
N GLN A 154 -20.57 14.06 -6.54
CA GLN A 154 -21.68 14.98 -6.34
C GLN A 154 -23.05 14.30 -6.47
N ARG A 155 -23.21 13.40 -7.45
CA ARG A 155 -24.40 12.56 -7.59
C ARG A 155 -24.66 11.72 -6.33
N LEU A 156 -23.61 11.05 -5.82
CA LEU A 156 -23.71 10.22 -4.63
C LEU A 156 -24.07 11.04 -3.39
N PHE A 157 -23.53 12.26 -3.23
CA PHE A 157 -23.91 13.13 -2.13
C PHE A 157 -25.33 13.67 -2.27
N SER A 158 -25.81 13.90 -3.49
CA SER A 158 -27.20 14.25 -3.73
C SER A 158 -28.19 13.13 -3.41
N GLU A 159 -27.78 11.86 -3.66
CA GLU A 159 -28.59 10.67 -3.43
C GLU A 159 -28.61 10.25 -1.95
N PHE A 160 -27.43 10.20 -1.30
CA PHE A 160 -27.27 9.65 0.05
C PHE A 160 -27.09 10.70 1.15
N GLY A 161 -26.93 11.96 0.78
CA GLY A 161 -26.64 13.07 1.67
C GLY A 161 -25.18 13.16 2.07
N GLU A 162 -24.77 14.35 2.55
CA GLU A 162 -23.49 14.56 3.22
C GLU A 162 -23.65 14.29 4.72
N GLY A 163 -22.65 13.70 5.39
CA GLY A 163 -22.65 13.47 6.83
C GLY A 163 -22.07 12.12 7.24
N LYS A 164 -22.52 11.63 8.41
CA LYS A 164 -21.95 10.41 9.00
C LYS A 164 -22.10 9.16 8.14
N LYS A 165 -23.21 9.01 7.39
CA LYS A 165 -23.43 7.82 6.55
C LYS A 165 -22.48 7.77 5.36
N THR A 166 -22.15 8.90 4.76
CA THR A 166 -21.23 9.04 3.62
C THR A 166 -19.82 9.44 4.05
N TYR A 167 -19.48 9.23 5.31
CA TYR A 167 -18.22 9.65 5.92
C TYR A 167 -16.99 9.26 5.08
N GLN A 168 -16.89 8.00 4.67
CA GLN A 168 -15.73 7.54 3.90
C GLN A 168 -15.71 8.14 2.48
N LEU A 169 -16.87 8.26 1.84
CA LEU A 169 -16.97 8.93 0.52
C LEU A 169 -16.51 10.39 0.59
N GLN A 170 -16.84 11.10 1.68
CA GLN A 170 -16.40 12.48 1.86
C GLN A 170 -14.88 12.58 2.07
N LEU A 171 -14.27 11.68 2.86
CA LEU A 171 -12.81 11.63 2.98
C LEU A 171 -12.15 11.36 1.62
N ASP A 172 -12.66 10.38 0.90
CA ASP A 172 -12.14 9.98 -0.41
C ASP A 172 -12.28 11.08 -1.46
N PHE A 173 -13.38 11.80 -1.44
CA PHE A 173 -13.62 12.95 -2.31
C PHE A 173 -12.65 14.07 -2.02
N ASN A 174 -12.50 14.49 -0.76
CA ASN A 174 -11.57 15.57 -0.39
C ASN A 174 -10.11 15.17 -0.65
N TYR A 175 -9.73 13.92 -0.47
CA TYR A 175 -8.43 13.42 -0.89
C TYR A 175 -8.24 13.56 -2.40
N PHE A 176 -9.23 13.17 -3.20
CA PHE A 176 -9.20 13.28 -4.66
C PHE A 176 -9.08 14.74 -5.10
N GLU A 177 -9.93 15.63 -4.56
CA GLU A 177 -9.91 17.04 -4.88
C GLU A 177 -8.55 17.71 -4.58
N ALA A 178 -7.96 17.41 -3.41
CA ALA A 178 -6.70 18.01 -3.00
C ALA A 178 -5.49 17.48 -3.79
N PHE A 179 -5.32 16.14 -3.83
CA PHE A 179 -4.08 15.52 -4.31
C PHE A 179 -4.08 15.16 -5.81
N LYS A 180 -5.28 15.00 -6.42
CA LYS A 180 -5.41 14.67 -7.84
C LYS A 180 -5.94 15.83 -8.66
N ASN A 181 -7.01 16.47 -8.21
CA ASN A 181 -7.71 17.54 -8.93
C ASN A 181 -7.15 18.94 -8.65
N GLN A 182 -6.15 19.06 -7.76
CA GLN A 182 -5.45 20.29 -7.39
C GLN A 182 -6.36 21.39 -6.77
N LYS A 183 -7.54 21.02 -6.26
CA LYS A 183 -8.48 21.92 -5.58
C LYS A 183 -8.27 21.92 -4.06
N LYS A 184 -7.06 22.24 -3.62
CA LYS A 184 -6.64 22.19 -2.20
C LYS A 184 -7.51 23.06 -1.29
N ASP A 185 -7.75 24.32 -1.66
CA ASP A 185 -8.52 25.24 -0.84
C ASP A 185 -9.97 24.79 -0.64
N PHE A 186 -10.58 24.22 -1.68
CA PHE A 186 -11.90 23.59 -1.58
C PHE A 186 -11.90 22.45 -0.57
N ALA A 187 -10.96 21.53 -0.69
CA ALA A 187 -10.85 20.38 0.22
C ALA A 187 -10.59 20.81 1.67
N ILE A 188 -9.72 21.82 1.89
CA ILE A 188 -9.44 22.38 3.21
C ILE A 188 -10.72 22.97 3.83
N ALA A 189 -11.46 23.81 3.06
CA ALA A 189 -12.68 24.43 3.55
C ALA A 189 -13.75 23.37 3.89
N ASN A 190 -13.92 22.38 3.02
CA ASN A 190 -14.87 21.29 3.20
C ASN A 190 -14.53 20.41 4.42
N LEU A 191 -13.27 20.01 4.59
CA LEU A 191 -12.85 19.22 5.75
C LEU A 191 -12.93 20.01 7.06
N LYS A 192 -12.67 21.33 7.06
CA LYS A 192 -12.91 22.20 8.22
C LYS A 192 -14.38 22.20 8.64
N LYS A 193 -15.31 22.24 7.67
CA LYS A 193 -16.75 22.11 7.93
C LYS A 193 -17.09 20.72 8.43
N PHE A 194 -16.60 19.68 7.75
CA PHE A 194 -16.89 18.29 8.08
C PHE A 194 -16.37 17.86 9.46
N SER A 195 -15.25 18.42 9.94
CA SER A 195 -14.72 18.17 11.28
C SER A 195 -15.63 18.62 12.42
N LYS A 196 -16.61 19.51 12.15
CA LYS A 196 -17.60 20.03 13.11
C LYS A 196 -18.85 19.17 13.20
N GLU A 197 -19.07 18.25 12.25
CA GLU A 197 -20.22 17.35 12.23
C GLU A 197 -20.23 16.40 13.44
N PRO A 198 -21.39 15.80 13.80
CA PRO A 198 -21.54 14.89 14.95
C PRO A 198 -20.90 13.51 14.67
N LEU A 199 -19.62 13.51 14.40
CA LEU A 199 -18.78 12.33 14.17
C LEU A 199 -18.24 11.78 15.48
N THR A 200 -17.86 10.48 15.48
CA THR A 200 -17.12 9.92 16.61
C THR A 200 -15.74 10.55 16.74
N ARG A 201 -15.11 10.47 17.91
CA ARG A 201 -13.76 11.02 18.14
C ARG A 201 -12.74 10.49 17.11
N TYR A 202 -12.81 9.21 16.77
CA TYR A 202 -11.91 8.58 15.78
C TYR A 202 -12.18 9.07 14.35
N GLN A 203 -13.45 9.24 13.99
CA GLN A 203 -13.80 9.83 12.72
C GLN A 203 -13.32 11.28 12.60
N LYS A 204 -13.52 12.09 13.65
CA LYS A 204 -12.99 13.47 13.69
C LYS A 204 -11.46 13.50 13.56
N ALA A 205 -10.77 12.61 14.29
CA ALA A 205 -9.32 12.51 14.19
C ALA A 205 -8.84 12.16 12.77
N ARG A 206 -9.52 11.27 12.06
CA ARG A 206 -9.20 10.96 10.65
C ARG A 206 -9.51 12.10 9.69
N VAL A 207 -10.61 12.84 9.90
CA VAL A 207 -10.90 14.07 9.13
C VAL A 207 -9.80 15.10 9.33
N LYS A 208 -9.39 15.34 10.58
CA LYS A 208 -8.28 16.25 10.91
C LYS A 208 -6.96 15.77 10.34
N MET A 209 -6.72 14.45 10.31
CA MET A 209 -5.52 13.86 9.72
C MET A 209 -5.41 14.20 8.23
N LEU A 210 -6.48 13.96 7.47
CA LEU A 210 -6.51 14.31 6.05
C LEU A 210 -6.39 15.82 5.84
N LEU A 211 -7.06 16.63 6.64
CA LEU A 211 -6.94 18.08 6.59
C LEU A 211 -5.50 18.54 6.81
N ALA A 212 -4.82 17.98 7.82
CA ALA A 212 -3.43 18.31 8.11
C ALA A 212 -2.48 17.83 7.00
N ASP A 213 -2.71 16.65 6.41
CA ASP A 213 -1.94 16.15 5.26
C ASP A 213 -2.05 17.09 4.05
N ILE A 214 -3.25 17.62 3.80
CA ILE A 214 -3.47 18.61 2.71
C ILE A 214 -2.79 19.94 3.04
N LEU A 215 -2.80 20.36 4.29
CA LEU A 215 -2.10 21.58 4.72
C LEU A 215 -0.56 21.44 4.58
N VAL A 216 0.00 20.27 4.87
CA VAL A 216 1.43 19.99 4.59
C VAL A 216 1.70 20.03 3.09
N PHE A 217 0.84 19.40 2.29
CA PHE A 217 0.93 19.42 0.83
C PHE A 217 0.85 20.85 0.25
N ASP A 218 0.16 21.76 0.94
CA ASP A 218 0.06 23.19 0.62
C ASP A 218 1.09 24.07 1.35
N GLU A 219 2.08 23.48 2.02
CA GLU A 219 3.15 24.15 2.78
C GLU A 219 2.66 25.02 3.95
N ARG A 220 1.42 24.82 4.41
CA ARG A 220 0.85 25.49 5.59
C ARG A 220 1.20 24.71 6.86
N PHE A 221 2.50 24.54 7.10
CA PHE A 221 3.04 23.64 8.13
C PHE A 221 2.52 23.97 9.53
N ASN A 222 2.47 25.24 9.91
CA ASN A 222 2.06 25.62 11.27
C ASN A 222 0.59 25.23 11.55
N GLU A 223 -0.30 25.38 10.57
CA GLU A 223 -1.69 24.93 10.71
C GLU A 223 -1.78 23.41 10.77
N ALA A 224 -1.01 22.69 9.95
CA ALA A 224 -0.98 21.23 9.97
C ALA A 224 -0.54 20.70 11.35
N LEU A 225 0.51 21.28 11.93
CA LEU A 225 1.02 20.91 13.25
C LEU A 225 -0.03 21.06 14.36
N ILE A 226 -0.90 22.08 14.26
CA ILE A 226 -2.01 22.26 15.23
C ILE A 226 -3.00 21.10 15.14
N TYR A 227 -3.41 20.69 13.93
CA TYR A 227 -4.34 19.58 13.74
C TYR A 227 -3.75 18.25 14.18
N TYR A 228 -2.50 17.94 13.84
CA TYR A 228 -1.82 16.73 14.31
C TYR A 228 -1.71 16.70 15.83
N SER A 229 -1.41 17.83 16.48
CA SER A 229 -1.34 17.93 17.94
C SER A 229 -2.72 17.70 18.59
N GLN A 230 -3.79 18.22 17.99
CA GLN A 230 -5.15 17.93 18.46
C GLN A 230 -5.47 16.44 18.40
N ILE A 231 -5.11 15.75 17.31
CA ILE A 231 -5.32 14.31 17.17
C ILE A 231 -4.61 13.53 18.27
N GLN A 232 -3.34 13.87 18.57
CA GLN A 232 -2.58 13.22 19.63
C GLN A 232 -3.29 13.30 20.99
N ASN A 233 -3.95 14.40 21.28
CA ASN A 233 -4.69 14.59 22.52
C ASN A 233 -6.06 13.89 22.51
N GLU A 234 -6.78 13.95 21.39
CA GLU A 234 -8.15 13.42 21.27
C GLU A 234 -8.19 11.89 21.31
N VAL A 235 -7.18 11.22 20.75
CA VAL A 235 -7.10 9.74 20.66
C VAL A 235 -5.82 9.23 21.33
N LYS A 236 -5.46 9.80 22.48
CA LYS A 236 -4.26 9.44 23.23
C LYS A 236 -4.16 7.93 23.46
N GLY A 237 -2.98 7.37 23.20
CA GLY A 237 -2.70 5.94 23.36
C GLY A 237 -3.09 5.06 22.16
N ASP A 238 -3.79 5.61 21.18
CA ASP A 238 -4.18 4.91 19.96
C ASP A 238 -3.09 4.98 18.88
N LEU A 239 -3.14 4.04 17.94
CA LEU A 239 -2.26 4.02 16.76
C LEU A 239 -2.35 5.34 15.97
N LEU A 240 -3.54 5.92 15.85
CA LEU A 240 -3.75 7.18 15.14
C LEU A 240 -3.04 8.36 15.81
N ALA A 241 -2.90 8.35 17.14
CA ALA A 241 -2.10 9.35 17.87
C ALA A 241 -0.60 9.18 17.60
N GLN A 242 -0.12 7.94 17.48
CA GLN A 242 1.27 7.66 17.11
C GLN A 242 1.56 8.10 15.67
N GLU A 243 0.64 7.80 14.75
CA GLU A 243 0.72 8.26 13.36
C GLU A 243 0.75 9.80 13.27
N ALA A 244 -0.13 10.48 14.01
CA ALA A 244 -0.15 11.93 14.08
C ALA A 244 1.18 12.50 14.62
N ARG A 245 1.80 11.85 15.62
CA ARG A 245 3.10 12.26 16.16
C ARG A 245 4.21 12.09 15.12
N PHE A 246 4.20 10.99 14.37
CA PHE A 246 5.15 10.81 13.27
C PHE A 246 4.99 11.89 12.19
N LYS A 247 3.74 12.25 11.86
CA LYS A 247 3.45 13.33 10.92
C LYS A 247 3.87 14.71 11.45
N VAL A 248 3.83 14.97 12.76
CA VAL A 248 4.44 16.16 13.36
C VAL A 248 5.94 16.17 13.10
N ALA A 249 6.64 15.05 13.37
CA ALA A 249 8.07 14.94 13.11
C ALA A 249 8.40 15.17 11.63
N LYS A 250 7.67 14.52 10.72
CA LYS A 250 7.88 14.66 9.26
C LYS A 250 7.57 16.07 8.75
N THR A 251 6.55 16.72 9.28
CA THR A 251 6.23 18.13 8.95
C THR A 251 7.31 19.08 9.44
N SER A 252 7.84 18.86 10.64
CA SER A 252 8.95 19.65 11.19
C SER A 252 10.24 19.45 10.39
N TYR A 253 10.50 18.22 9.94
CA TYR A 253 11.58 17.91 9.02
C TYR A 253 11.43 18.68 7.69
N PHE A 254 10.26 18.67 7.06
CA PHE A 254 9.99 19.45 5.84
C PHE A 254 10.17 20.95 6.03
N LYS A 255 9.86 21.46 7.23
CA LYS A 255 10.04 22.87 7.60
C LYS A 255 11.52 23.23 7.86
N GLY A 256 12.39 22.23 8.03
CA GLY A 256 13.80 22.40 8.42
C GLY A 256 13.99 22.56 9.94
N ASP A 257 12.97 22.27 10.76
CA ASP A 257 13.06 22.24 12.22
C ASP A 257 13.47 20.84 12.70
N PHE A 258 14.72 20.49 12.41
CA PHE A 258 15.23 19.13 12.65
C PHE A 258 15.32 18.78 14.14
N ASN A 259 15.61 19.77 14.99
CA ASN A 259 15.68 19.55 16.45
C ASN A 259 14.33 19.13 17.00
N TRP A 260 13.25 19.81 16.61
CA TRP A 260 11.90 19.44 17.03
C TRP A 260 11.44 18.12 16.45
N ALA A 261 11.76 17.88 15.17
CA ALA A 261 11.52 16.57 14.54
C ALA A 261 12.16 15.45 15.36
N GLN A 262 13.43 15.61 15.74
CA GLN A 262 14.19 14.60 16.50
C GLN A 262 13.56 14.31 17.87
N VAL A 263 13.11 15.32 18.58
CA VAL A 263 12.39 15.14 19.87
C VAL A 263 11.15 14.26 19.72
N GLN A 264 10.37 14.46 18.66
CA GLN A 264 9.17 13.65 18.40
C GLN A 264 9.54 12.20 18.03
N LEU A 265 10.58 12.02 17.21
CA LEU A 265 11.06 10.71 16.75
C LEU A 265 11.63 9.88 17.92
N ASP A 266 12.35 10.50 18.85
CA ASP A 266 12.91 9.80 20.01
C ASP A 266 11.84 9.21 20.94
N VAL A 267 10.67 9.83 21.01
CA VAL A 267 9.52 9.28 21.73
C VAL A 267 8.96 8.07 20.98
N LEU A 268 8.81 8.16 19.66
CA LEU A 268 8.20 7.10 18.86
C LEU A 268 9.05 5.84 18.82
N LYS A 269 10.36 5.94 18.72
CA LYS A 269 11.29 4.80 18.74
C LYS A 269 11.15 3.92 19.98
N LYS A 270 10.68 4.48 21.10
CA LYS A 270 10.57 3.79 22.39
C LYS A 270 9.19 3.23 22.69
N SER A 271 8.13 3.78 22.09
CA SER A 271 6.74 3.54 22.52
C SER A 271 5.73 3.29 21.41
N ALA A 272 6.17 3.31 20.14
CA ALA A 272 5.29 3.11 19.00
C ALA A 272 5.15 1.64 18.59
N THR A 273 4.17 1.34 17.74
CA THR A 273 4.10 0.05 17.05
C THR A 273 5.35 -0.14 16.19
N GLN A 274 5.73 -1.40 15.93
CA GLN A 274 6.96 -1.74 15.21
C GLN A 274 7.09 -0.99 13.87
N LEU A 275 6.00 -0.87 13.11
CA LEU A 275 6.02 -0.18 11.81
C LEU A 275 6.35 1.31 11.97
N ILE A 276 5.64 2.02 12.85
CA ILE A 276 5.88 3.46 13.11
C ILE A 276 7.25 3.69 13.74
N ALA A 277 7.70 2.77 14.61
CA ALA A 277 9.04 2.84 15.22
C ALA A 277 10.15 2.72 14.17
N ASN A 278 10.00 1.85 13.17
CA ASN A 278 10.95 1.72 12.07
C ASN A 278 11.01 2.99 11.22
N ASP A 279 9.85 3.53 10.83
CA ASP A 279 9.78 4.80 10.08
C ASP A 279 10.41 5.95 10.87
N ALA A 280 10.15 6.01 12.18
CA ALA A 280 10.72 7.01 13.07
C ALA A 280 12.24 6.84 13.22
N MET A 281 12.72 5.60 13.28
CA MET A 281 14.17 5.32 13.33
C MET A 281 14.87 5.76 12.05
N HIS A 282 14.31 5.41 10.89
CA HIS A 282 14.87 5.79 9.59
C HIS A 282 14.98 7.32 9.45
N LEU A 283 13.89 8.07 9.71
CA LEU A 283 13.93 9.53 9.65
C LEU A 283 14.87 10.14 10.71
N SER A 284 14.95 9.52 11.89
CA SER A 284 15.88 9.96 12.94
C SER A 284 17.34 9.78 12.56
N LEU A 285 17.68 8.65 11.92
CA LEU A 285 19.04 8.40 11.42
C LEU A 285 19.41 9.40 10.33
N LEU A 286 18.55 9.57 9.32
CA LEU A 286 18.72 10.57 8.27
C LEU A 286 19.03 11.95 8.84
N ILE A 287 18.27 12.42 9.84
CA ILE A 287 18.50 13.72 10.45
C ILE A 287 19.82 13.74 11.23
N LYS A 288 20.09 12.73 12.06
CA LYS A 288 21.29 12.69 12.92
C LYS A 288 22.57 12.64 12.11
N ASP A 289 22.64 11.70 11.17
CA ASP A 289 23.86 11.45 10.41
C ASP A 289 24.24 12.66 9.57
N ASN A 290 23.24 13.39 9.08
CA ASN A 290 23.43 14.58 8.24
C ASN A 290 23.40 15.93 8.99
N SER A 291 23.29 15.90 10.33
CA SER A 291 23.34 17.13 11.17
C SER A 291 24.65 17.32 11.91
N LEU A 292 25.53 16.30 11.94
CA LEU A 292 26.73 16.32 12.81
C LEU A 292 27.88 17.12 12.20
N GLU A 293 28.01 17.16 10.89
CA GLU A 293 29.17 17.74 10.18
C GLU A 293 28.91 19.15 9.66
N ASP A 294 27.64 19.54 9.46
CA ASP A 294 27.26 20.88 8.99
C ASP A 294 26.36 21.59 10.00
N SER A 295 26.88 22.57 10.71
CA SER A 295 26.15 23.40 11.66
C SER A 295 25.00 24.21 11.00
N THR A 296 25.09 24.47 9.69
CA THR A 296 24.08 25.19 8.91
C THR A 296 22.99 24.24 8.41
N GLN A 297 23.28 22.94 8.33
CA GLN A 297 22.38 21.89 7.83
C GLN A 297 21.87 22.19 6.42
N THR A 298 22.71 22.80 5.59
CA THR A 298 22.31 23.27 4.26
C THR A 298 21.95 22.11 3.33
N ALA A 299 22.79 21.09 3.28
CA ALA A 299 22.55 19.90 2.46
C ALA A 299 21.27 19.15 2.91
N LEU A 300 21.10 18.95 4.22
CA LEU A 300 19.90 18.31 4.78
C LEU A 300 18.63 19.13 4.51
N LYS A 301 18.68 20.47 4.55
CA LYS A 301 17.54 21.33 4.18
C LYS A 301 17.18 21.19 2.70
N GLN A 302 18.17 21.12 1.81
CA GLN A 302 17.95 20.90 0.38
C GLN A 302 17.32 19.51 0.14
N TYR A 303 17.81 18.49 0.81
CA TYR A 303 17.24 17.14 0.72
C TYR A 303 15.79 17.10 1.24
N ALA A 304 15.50 17.69 2.40
CA ALA A 304 14.15 17.80 2.96
C ALA A 304 13.19 18.55 2.01
N ARG A 305 13.68 19.61 1.33
CA ARG A 305 12.91 20.32 0.31
C ARG A 305 12.61 19.42 -0.89
N ALA A 306 13.58 18.66 -1.37
CA ALA A 306 13.39 17.71 -2.47
C ALA A 306 12.39 16.60 -2.09
N ASP A 307 12.47 16.08 -0.86
CA ASP A 307 11.52 15.06 -0.37
C ASP A 307 10.09 15.63 -0.26
N LEU A 308 9.92 16.89 0.16
CA LEU A 308 8.62 17.58 0.13
C LEU A 308 8.10 17.76 -1.30
N LEU A 309 8.93 18.16 -2.25
CA LEU A 309 8.54 18.30 -3.66
C LEU A 309 8.15 16.93 -4.27
N ALA A 310 8.85 15.87 -3.91
CA ALA A 310 8.47 14.50 -4.28
C ALA A 310 7.09 14.13 -3.71
N PHE A 311 6.83 14.45 -2.45
CA PHE A 311 5.51 14.29 -1.82
C PHE A 311 4.42 15.09 -2.54
N GLN A 312 4.73 16.30 -3.03
CA GLN A 312 3.85 17.14 -3.83
C GLN A 312 3.69 16.67 -5.29
N ASN A 313 4.29 15.55 -5.69
CA ASN A 313 4.37 15.06 -7.07
C ASN A 313 5.09 16.01 -8.05
N LYS A 314 5.90 16.94 -7.57
CA LYS A 314 6.75 17.85 -8.33
C LYS A 314 8.12 17.21 -8.59
N ARG A 315 8.09 16.03 -9.25
CA ARG A 315 9.28 15.18 -9.40
C ARG A 315 10.43 15.88 -10.12
N ALA A 316 10.14 16.65 -11.17
CA ALA A 316 11.17 17.36 -11.93
C ALA A 316 11.94 18.38 -11.06
N GLU A 317 11.21 19.13 -10.21
CA GLU A 317 11.82 20.08 -9.29
C GLU A 317 12.64 19.37 -8.20
N ALA A 318 12.12 18.23 -7.67
CA ALA A 318 12.84 17.41 -6.70
C ALA A 318 14.16 16.86 -7.27
N ILE A 319 14.13 16.32 -8.50
CA ILE A 319 15.31 15.82 -9.20
C ILE A 319 16.35 16.95 -9.38
N LEU A 320 15.92 18.15 -9.80
CA LEU A 320 16.81 19.28 -9.99
C LEU A 320 17.54 19.66 -8.69
N ILE A 321 16.82 19.71 -7.57
CA ILE A 321 17.44 20.01 -6.26
C ILE A 321 18.46 18.94 -5.86
N LEU A 322 18.09 17.65 -6.02
CA LEU A 322 19.00 16.55 -5.65
C LEU A 322 20.23 16.46 -6.56
N GLU A 323 20.09 16.71 -7.85
CA GLU A 323 21.27 16.76 -8.75
C GLU A 323 22.20 17.94 -8.38
N ASN A 324 21.64 19.11 -8.04
CA ASN A 324 22.44 20.23 -7.53
C ASN A 324 23.09 19.92 -6.17
N LEU A 325 22.41 19.18 -5.30
CA LEU A 325 22.95 18.73 -4.02
C LEU A 325 24.19 17.87 -4.24
N LEU A 326 24.11 16.87 -5.14
CA LEU A 326 25.26 16.01 -5.48
C LEU A 326 26.45 16.76 -6.09
N LEU A 327 26.21 17.90 -6.76
CA LEU A 327 27.28 18.73 -7.30
C LEU A 327 27.98 19.58 -6.22
N ASN A 328 27.19 20.15 -5.31
CA ASN A 328 27.68 21.14 -4.34
C ASN A 328 28.14 20.53 -3.01
N HIS A 329 27.66 19.33 -2.67
CA HIS A 329 27.90 18.64 -1.38
C HIS A 329 28.53 17.25 -1.59
N LYS A 330 29.43 17.16 -2.58
CA LYS A 330 30.11 15.91 -2.90
C LYS A 330 30.97 15.44 -1.74
N GLY A 331 30.83 14.17 -1.35
CA GLY A 331 31.56 13.55 -0.24
C GLY A 331 30.95 13.82 1.14
N GLU A 332 29.87 14.59 1.23
CA GLU A 332 29.08 14.70 2.46
C GLU A 332 28.19 13.46 2.63
N LYS A 333 27.84 13.12 3.88
CA LYS A 333 27.04 11.91 4.21
C LYS A 333 25.70 11.84 3.50
N ILE A 334 25.07 12.97 3.22
CA ILE A 334 23.77 13.05 2.52
C ILE A 334 23.81 12.53 1.06
N GLU A 335 25.02 12.26 0.52
CA GLU A 335 25.17 11.89 -0.90
C GLU A 335 24.52 10.53 -1.21
N ASP A 336 24.63 9.54 -0.32
CA ASP A 336 24.04 8.23 -0.49
C ASP A 336 22.49 8.28 -0.49
N GLU A 337 21.89 9.03 0.44
CA GLU A 337 20.45 9.26 0.46
C GLU A 337 19.97 10.01 -0.79
N ALA A 338 20.73 11.00 -1.25
CA ALA A 338 20.40 11.74 -2.46
C ALA A 338 20.48 10.86 -3.72
N LEU A 339 21.48 9.98 -3.82
CA LEU A 339 21.62 9.00 -4.89
C LEU A 339 20.45 8.01 -4.88
N TYR A 340 20.11 7.48 -3.71
CA TYR A 340 18.98 6.55 -3.57
C TYR A 340 17.66 7.21 -3.98
N LYS A 341 17.40 8.41 -3.45
CA LYS A 341 16.18 9.18 -3.77
C LYS A 341 16.06 9.55 -5.24
N LEU A 342 17.15 9.92 -5.89
CA LEU A 342 17.19 10.14 -7.34
C LEU A 342 16.86 8.86 -8.11
N GLY A 343 17.39 7.72 -7.67
CA GLY A 343 17.03 6.41 -8.23
C GLY A 343 15.53 6.17 -8.20
N GLU A 344 14.89 6.36 -7.04
CA GLU A 344 13.43 6.24 -6.87
C GLU A 344 12.63 7.20 -7.78
N LEU A 345 13.06 8.46 -7.88
CA LEU A 345 12.38 9.46 -8.70
C LEU A 345 12.51 9.16 -10.19
N TYR A 346 13.67 8.69 -10.65
CA TYR A 346 13.86 8.24 -12.03
C TYR A 346 13.07 6.97 -12.34
N GLU A 347 12.98 6.00 -11.41
CA GLU A 347 12.07 4.85 -11.57
C GLU A 347 10.62 5.29 -11.73
N ALA A 348 10.16 6.21 -10.88
CA ALA A 348 8.80 6.73 -10.92
C ALA A 348 8.48 7.52 -12.20
N ASN A 349 9.51 8.01 -12.90
CA ASN A 349 9.40 8.64 -14.22
C ASN A 349 9.63 7.66 -15.37
N GLU A 350 9.82 6.36 -15.08
CA GLU A 350 10.16 5.31 -16.07
C GLU A 350 11.50 5.55 -16.79
N GLU A 351 12.38 6.40 -16.22
CA GLU A 351 13.72 6.68 -16.71
C GLU A 351 14.74 5.66 -16.17
N TYR A 352 14.48 4.38 -16.42
CA TYR A 352 15.18 3.25 -15.78
C TYR A 352 16.70 3.27 -15.93
N THR A 353 17.21 3.74 -17.07
CA THR A 353 18.67 3.86 -17.30
C THR A 353 19.32 4.84 -16.34
N LYS A 354 18.64 5.97 -16.06
CA LYS A 354 19.12 6.95 -15.08
C LYS A 354 19.03 6.42 -13.65
N ALA A 355 17.93 5.72 -13.32
CA ALA A 355 17.77 5.07 -12.02
C ALA A 355 18.90 4.07 -11.75
N VAL A 356 19.19 3.18 -12.72
CA VAL A 356 20.31 2.23 -12.64
C VAL A 356 21.63 2.94 -12.41
N LYS A 357 21.89 4.07 -13.11
CA LYS A 357 23.11 4.83 -12.91
C LYS A 357 23.24 5.34 -11.46
N LYS A 358 22.17 5.88 -10.88
CA LYS A 358 22.21 6.43 -9.51
C LYS A 358 22.40 5.33 -8.46
N TYR A 359 21.68 4.22 -8.56
CA TYR A 359 21.88 3.09 -7.65
C TYR A 359 23.27 2.46 -7.78
N ARG A 360 23.84 2.39 -9.00
CA ARG A 360 25.21 1.92 -9.18
C ARG A 360 26.23 2.84 -8.53
N MET A 361 26.07 4.15 -8.67
CA MET A 361 26.94 5.11 -7.96
C MET A 361 26.87 4.91 -6.44
N LEU A 362 25.66 4.67 -5.89
CA LEU A 362 25.51 4.40 -4.47
C LEU A 362 26.32 3.16 -4.05
N ILE A 363 26.11 2.02 -4.70
CA ILE A 363 26.83 0.78 -4.33
C ILE A 363 28.33 0.80 -4.64
N GLU A 364 28.78 1.65 -5.55
CA GLU A 364 30.20 1.84 -5.87
C GLU A 364 30.94 2.64 -4.81
N PHE A 365 30.31 3.70 -4.29
CA PHE A 365 30.95 4.63 -3.37
C PHE A 365 30.55 4.43 -1.90
N TYR A 366 29.39 3.79 -1.64
CA TYR A 366 28.75 3.68 -0.33
C TYR A 366 28.29 2.25 -0.03
N SER A 367 29.10 1.22 -0.42
CA SER A 367 28.74 -0.20 -0.27
C SER A 367 28.55 -0.65 1.18
N ASP A 368 29.14 0.05 2.14
CA ASP A 368 29.08 -0.26 3.56
C ASP A 368 27.99 0.52 4.31
N ASP A 369 27.30 1.44 3.62
CA ASP A 369 26.26 2.26 4.20
C ASP A 369 24.89 1.54 4.20
N ILE A 370 23.99 2.04 5.04
CA ILE A 370 22.71 1.39 5.34
C ILE A 370 21.79 1.23 4.12
N LEU A 371 21.94 2.05 3.07
CA LEU A 371 21.13 2.01 1.86
C LEU A 371 21.71 1.09 0.75
N ALA A 372 22.85 0.47 1.00
CA ALA A 372 23.53 -0.33 -0.03
C ALA A 372 22.69 -1.57 -0.44
N ASP A 373 22.18 -2.34 0.51
CA ASP A 373 21.37 -3.53 0.24
C ASP A 373 20.03 -3.17 -0.41
N ASP A 374 19.42 -2.04 -0.03
CA ASP A 374 18.25 -1.46 -0.72
C ASP A 374 18.57 -1.17 -2.19
N ALA A 375 19.71 -0.54 -2.48
CA ALA A 375 20.11 -0.22 -3.85
C ALA A 375 20.41 -1.48 -4.69
N TYR A 376 21.08 -2.49 -4.11
CA TYR A 376 21.25 -3.81 -4.76
C TYR A 376 19.93 -4.46 -5.09
N TYR A 377 18.98 -4.45 -4.15
CA TYR A 377 17.67 -5.03 -4.36
C TYR A 377 16.87 -4.29 -5.44
N ARG A 378 16.89 -2.94 -5.44
CA ARG A 378 16.27 -2.12 -6.50
C ARG A 378 16.86 -2.41 -7.87
N LEU A 379 18.18 -2.50 -7.98
CA LEU A 379 18.86 -2.88 -9.22
C LEU A 379 18.42 -4.26 -9.72
N ALA A 380 18.44 -5.27 -8.85
CA ALA A 380 17.99 -6.61 -9.20
C ALA A 380 16.57 -6.61 -9.74
N LYS A 381 15.65 -5.92 -9.04
CA LYS A 381 14.25 -5.81 -9.42
C LYS A 381 14.03 -5.05 -10.73
N LEU A 382 14.75 -3.95 -10.96
CA LEU A 382 14.71 -3.21 -12.22
C LEU A 382 15.16 -4.08 -13.41
N PHE A 383 16.27 -4.80 -13.25
CA PHE A 383 16.76 -5.69 -14.31
C PHE A 383 15.82 -6.85 -14.56
N GLU A 384 15.18 -7.43 -13.53
CA GLU A 384 14.21 -8.51 -13.66
C GLU A 384 12.92 -8.04 -14.35
N THR A 385 12.32 -6.94 -13.87
CA THR A 385 10.92 -6.63 -14.18
C THR A 385 10.72 -5.55 -15.25
N LYS A 386 11.70 -4.66 -15.44
CA LYS A 386 11.58 -3.49 -16.32
C LYS A 386 12.53 -3.56 -17.51
N LEU A 387 13.73 -4.06 -17.32
CA LEU A 387 14.75 -4.12 -18.34
C LEU A 387 14.88 -5.50 -19.00
N ASN A 388 14.17 -6.52 -18.47
CA ASN A 388 14.18 -7.90 -18.96
C ASN A 388 15.59 -8.48 -19.13
N GLN A 389 16.51 -8.19 -18.20
CA GLN A 389 17.88 -8.65 -18.17
C GLN A 389 18.10 -9.62 -17.02
N SER A 390 17.51 -10.81 -17.10
CA SER A 390 17.46 -11.82 -16.05
C SER A 390 18.86 -12.21 -15.53
N GLN A 391 19.88 -12.23 -16.38
CA GLN A 391 21.25 -12.56 -15.94
C GLN A 391 21.80 -11.50 -14.99
N LYS A 392 21.62 -10.21 -15.30
CA LYS A 392 22.06 -9.13 -14.39
C LYS A 392 21.23 -9.11 -13.09
N ALA A 393 19.92 -9.36 -13.20
CA ALA A 393 19.08 -9.47 -12.01
C ALA A 393 19.62 -10.56 -11.07
N LYS A 394 19.95 -11.73 -11.62
CA LYS A 394 20.53 -12.84 -10.87
C LYS A 394 21.83 -12.43 -10.17
N GLU A 395 22.73 -11.73 -10.86
CA GLU A 395 24.00 -11.24 -10.28
C GLU A 395 23.79 -10.30 -9.10
N TYR A 396 22.84 -9.36 -9.20
CA TYR A 396 22.53 -8.45 -8.08
C TYR A 396 21.86 -9.16 -6.90
N TYR A 397 20.96 -10.13 -7.15
CA TYR A 397 20.40 -10.96 -6.06
C TYR A 397 21.49 -11.81 -5.38
N GLU A 398 22.44 -12.34 -6.15
CA GLU A 398 23.58 -13.10 -5.63
C GLU A 398 24.46 -12.24 -4.70
N LEU A 399 24.72 -10.99 -5.08
CA LEU A 399 25.51 -10.06 -4.25
C LEU A 399 24.82 -9.77 -2.90
N ILE A 400 23.48 -9.67 -2.85
CA ILE A 400 22.75 -9.55 -1.58
C ILE A 400 22.96 -10.78 -0.72
N ILE A 401 22.87 -11.99 -1.30
CA ILE A 401 23.00 -13.28 -0.58
C ILE A 401 24.40 -13.40 0.05
N PHE A 402 25.46 -12.99 -0.65
CA PHE A 402 26.81 -13.17 -0.17
C PHE A 402 27.30 -12.03 0.73
N ASN A 403 26.90 -10.78 0.45
CA ASN A 403 27.46 -9.62 1.13
C ASN A 403 26.55 -9.04 2.22
N TYR A 404 25.21 -9.28 2.14
CA TYR A 404 24.21 -8.64 3.02
C TYR A 404 23.28 -9.69 3.66
N GLN A 405 23.84 -10.65 4.39
CA GLN A 405 23.08 -11.75 4.99
C GLN A 405 22.05 -11.32 6.03
N ASN A 406 22.24 -10.14 6.64
CA ASN A 406 21.32 -9.53 7.60
C ASN A 406 20.26 -8.62 6.93
N SER A 407 20.29 -8.46 5.61
CA SER A 407 19.32 -7.68 4.86
C SER A 407 17.91 -8.24 4.98
N ILE A 408 16.92 -7.35 5.08
CA ILE A 408 15.50 -7.72 5.01
C ILE A 408 15.15 -8.38 3.68
N TYR A 409 15.92 -8.14 2.64
CA TYR A 409 15.75 -8.71 1.30
C TYR A 409 16.39 -10.09 1.12
N PHE A 410 17.16 -10.58 2.09
CA PHE A 410 17.93 -11.82 1.96
C PHE A 410 17.08 -13.03 1.52
N VAL A 411 15.93 -13.24 2.17
CA VAL A 411 15.04 -14.39 1.88
C VAL A 411 14.46 -14.28 0.48
N GLU A 412 14.00 -13.08 0.10
CA GLU A 412 13.43 -12.85 -1.22
C GLU A 412 14.49 -12.93 -2.31
N ALA A 413 15.65 -12.32 -2.10
CA ALA A 413 16.79 -12.40 -3.02
C ALA A 413 17.21 -13.85 -3.29
N ARG A 414 17.29 -14.69 -2.24
CA ARG A 414 17.62 -16.11 -2.35
C ARG A 414 16.57 -16.87 -3.17
N LYS A 415 15.29 -16.61 -2.93
CA LYS A 415 14.18 -17.21 -3.69
C LYS A 415 14.28 -16.81 -5.17
N LYS A 416 14.43 -15.51 -5.46
CA LYS A 416 14.55 -14.98 -6.82
C LYS A 416 15.79 -15.51 -7.55
N PHE A 417 16.93 -15.54 -6.88
CA PHE A 417 18.15 -16.11 -7.42
C PHE A 417 17.98 -17.58 -7.85
N ARG A 418 17.35 -18.39 -7.00
CA ARG A 418 17.08 -19.81 -7.31
C ARG A 418 16.16 -19.96 -8.52
N ILE A 419 15.07 -19.15 -8.60
CA ILE A 419 14.16 -19.14 -9.75
C ILE A 419 14.94 -18.80 -11.03
N LEU A 420 15.73 -17.71 -11.01
CA LEU A 420 16.49 -17.24 -12.18
C LEU A 420 17.65 -18.19 -12.56
N ARG A 421 18.10 -19.04 -11.64
CA ARG A 421 19.07 -20.11 -11.90
C ARG A 421 18.41 -21.33 -12.56
N GLY A 422 17.10 -21.48 -12.46
CA GLY A 422 16.35 -22.63 -12.97
C GLY A 422 16.17 -23.76 -11.98
N ASP A 423 16.34 -23.46 -10.67
CA ASP A 423 16.10 -24.47 -9.62
C ASP A 423 14.59 -24.74 -9.49
N GLU A 424 14.23 -26.00 -9.29
CA GLU A 424 12.90 -26.35 -8.78
C GLU A 424 12.79 -25.84 -7.34
N ILE A 425 11.81 -24.98 -7.07
CA ILE A 425 11.56 -24.48 -5.72
C ILE A 425 10.40 -25.28 -5.16
N GLU A 426 10.71 -26.14 -4.17
CA GLU A 426 9.74 -26.82 -3.34
C GLU A 426 9.02 -25.85 -2.40
#